data_c7bdb4abf613af9c5ee7d5bec5328567
#
_entry.id   c7bdb4abf613af9c5ee7d5bec5328567
#
_cell.length_a   1.000
_cell.length_b   1.000
_cell.length_c   1.000
_cell.angle_alpha   90.00
_cell.angle_beta   90.00
_cell.angle_gamma   90.00
#
_symmetry.space_group_name_H-M   'P 1'
#
loop_
_entity.id
_entity.type
_entity.pdbx_description
1 polymer ?
#
loop_
_entity_poly.entity_id
_entity_poly.type
_entity_poly.pdbx_seq_one_letter_code
_entity_poly.pdbx_strand_id
1 'polypeptide(L)'
;YIITVLGRKLSAQQIAAVTNVVAGQGLNIDSILRLTGRIPLDVDARAPKSCIELSVRGTPRDREGMQFEFMRLSTEMGMDISFQADNMFRRTRRLICFDMDSTLIETEVIDELAERAGVGEQVRAITESAMRGEIDFTESFRRRVAMLKGLDESVLADIADHLPYTEGLDRLMHILKRIGFKTAILSGGFTYFGNYLRQKFGFDYVYANELEIIDGKLTGRYLGDIVDGKRKAELLKLISQVENVDIEQTIAVGDGANDLPMLSVAGLGIA
;
A
#
# COMPACT_ATOMS: atom_id res chain seq x y z
N TYR A 1 -20.77 11.80 -3.00
CA TYR A 1 -19.71 10.79 -3.04
C TYR A 1 -19.01 10.80 -4.39
N ILE A 2 -17.84 10.22 -4.41
CA ILE A 2 -17.04 9.99 -5.61
C ILE A 2 -16.78 8.49 -5.74
N ILE A 3 -17.05 7.97 -6.95
CA ILE A 3 -16.67 6.60 -7.33
C ILE A 3 -15.57 6.72 -8.38
N THR A 4 -14.40 6.13 -8.13
CA THR A 4 -13.32 6.06 -9.09
C THR A 4 -13.20 4.63 -9.59
N VAL A 5 -13.19 4.45 -10.91
CA VAL A 5 -13.01 3.14 -11.56
C VAL A 5 -11.72 3.18 -12.36
N LEU A 6 -10.81 2.26 -12.06
CA LEU A 6 -9.52 2.11 -12.70
C LEU A 6 -9.41 0.72 -13.33
N GLY A 7 -8.91 0.63 -14.54
CA GLY A 7 -8.65 -0.64 -15.22
C GLY A 7 -7.70 -0.47 -16.38
N ARG A 8 -7.19 -1.57 -16.93
CA ARG A 8 -6.35 -1.50 -18.13
C ARG A 8 -7.13 -0.99 -19.33
N LYS A 9 -8.36 -1.45 -19.50
CA LYS A 9 -9.40 -0.91 -20.38
C LYS A 9 -10.68 -0.82 -19.57
N LEU A 10 -11.49 0.20 -19.83
CA LEU A 10 -12.84 0.30 -19.27
C LEU A 10 -13.85 0.20 -20.41
N SER A 11 -14.54 -0.92 -20.47
CA SER A 11 -15.60 -1.19 -21.43
C SER A 11 -16.95 -0.59 -20.98
N ALA A 12 -17.87 -0.44 -21.92
CA ALA A 12 -19.24 -0.04 -21.60
C ALA A 12 -19.92 -1.03 -20.63
N GLN A 13 -19.60 -2.32 -20.72
CA GLN A 13 -20.15 -3.33 -19.82
C GLN A 13 -19.66 -3.13 -18.38
N GLN A 14 -18.38 -2.82 -18.16
CA GLN A 14 -17.85 -2.51 -16.84
C GLN A 14 -18.48 -1.25 -16.24
N ILE A 15 -18.63 -0.21 -17.04
CA ILE A 15 -19.30 1.03 -16.61
C ILE A 15 -20.77 0.76 -16.28
N ALA A 16 -21.47 -0.03 -17.10
CA ALA A 16 -22.86 -0.41 -16.86
C ALA A 16 -23.01 -1.21 -15.54
N ALA A 17 -22.10 -2.13 -15.25
CA ALA A 17 -22.11 -2.88 -14.00
C ALA A 17 -21.99 -1.95 -12.77
N VAL A 18 -21.05 -1.02 -12.79
CA VAL A 18 -20.87 -0.02 -11.71
C VAL A 18 -22.11 0.86 -11.57
N THR A 19 -22.63 1.39 -12.67
CA THR A 19 -23.81 2.27 -12.64
C THR A 19 -25.09 1.54 -12.20
N ASN A 20 -25.22 0.23 -12.45
CA ASN A 20 -26.32 -0.58 -11.94
C ASN A 20 -26.27 -0.71 -10.41
N VAL A 21 -25.09 -0.90 -9.82
CA VAL A 21 -24.93 -0.89 -8.35
C VAL A 21 -25.34 0.48 -7.79
N VAL A 22 -24.87 1.57 -8.39
CA VAL A 22 -25.23 2.94 -7.99
C VAL A 22 -26.76 3.15 -8.04
N ALA A 23 -27.41 2.74 -9.13
CA ALA A 23 -28.86 2.83 -9.31
C ALA A 23 -29.62 1.97 -8.28
N GLY A 24 -29.17 0.75 -8.02
CA GLY A 24 -29.73 -0.15 -7.00
C GLY A 24 -29.69 0.45 -5.59
N GLN A 25 -28.72 1.29 -5.30
CA GLN A 25 -28.59 2.01 -4.04
C GLN A 25 -29.44 3.30 -3.97
N GLY A 26 -30.11 3.64 -5.05
CA GLY A 26 -30.93 4.87 -5.12
C GLY A 26 -30.12 6.16 -5.24
N LEU A 27 -28.86 6.06 -5.64
CA LEU A 27 -27.99 7.21 -5.85
C LEU A 27 -28.19 7.79 -7.26
N ASN A 28 -27.99 9.11 -7.39
CA ASN A 28 -28.01 9.80 -8.66
C ASN A 28 -26.59 10.10 -9.15
N ILE A 29 -26.31 9.92 -10.43
CA ILE A 29 -25.03 10.26 -11.04
C ILE A 29 -25.13 11.67 -11.61
N ASP A 30 -24.35 12.59 -11.07
CA ASP A 30 -24.32 13.99 -11.50
C ASP A 30 -23.34 14.22 -12.67
N SER A 31 -22.22 13.49 -12.68
CA SER A 31 -21.24 13.55 -13.76
C SER A 31 -20.39 12.28 -13.87
N ILE A 32 -19.89 12.02 -15.06
CA ILE A 32 -18.90 11.00 -15.34
C ILE A 32 -17.75 11.67 -16.09
N LEU A 33 -16.55 11.64 -15.50
CA LEU A 33 -15.35 12.24 -16.05
C LEU A 33 -14.29 11.18 -16.35
N ARG A 34 -13.69 11.24 -17.52
CA ARG A 34 -12.50 10.45 -17.81
C ARG A 34 -11.27 11.21 -17.32
N LEU A 35 -10.52 10.60 -16.39
CA LEU A 35 -9.29 11.19 -15.83
C LEU A 35 -8.04 10.89 -16.66
N THR A 36 -8.11 9.83 -17.49
CA THR A 36 -7.02 9.46 -18.41
C THR A 36 -7.29 9.93 -19.82
N GLY A 37 -6.23 10.05 -20.64
CA GLY A 37 -6.37 10.29 -22.09
C GLY A 37 -7.13 9.18 -22.80
N ARG A 38 -7.48 9.41 -24.08
CA ARG A 38 -8.06 8.37 -24.92
C ARG A 38 -7.03 7.28 -25.20
N ILE A 39 -7.42 6.04 -25.03
CA ILE A 39 -6.61 4.86 -25.31
C ILE A 39 -7.09 4.29 -26.64
N PRO A 40 -6.21 4.04 -27.64
CA PRO A 40 -6.57 3.34 -28.86
C PRO A 40 -7.17 1.97 -28.56
N LEU A 41 -8.19 1.56 -29.31
CA LEU A 41 -8.89 0.28 -29.08
C LEU A 41 -8.06 -0.94 -29.45
N ASP A 42 -7.08 -0.78 -30.32
CA ASP A 42 -6.21 -1.78 -30.92
C ASP A 42 -4.86 -1.99 -30.21
N VAL A 43 -4.57 -1.20 -29.17
CA VAL A 43 -3.33 -1.32 -28.40
C VAL A 43 -3.37 -2.52 -27.45
N ASP A 44 -2.28 -3.27 -27.38
CA ASP A 44 -2.07 -4.36 -26.42
C ASP A 44 -2.31 -3.87 -24.99
N ALA A 45 -3.20 -4.56 -24.27
CA ALA A 45 -3.76 -4.12 -22.99
C ALA A 45 -2.78 -4.14 -21.79
N ARG A 46 -1.48 -4.43 -22.03
CA ARG A 46 -0.49 -4.52 -20.93
C ARG A 46 -0.09 -3.17 -20.36
N ALA A 47 -0.11 -2.11 -21.15
CA ALA A 47 0.37 -0.79 -20.74
C ALA A 47 -0.72 0.28 -20.50
N PRO A 48 -1.84 0.36 -21.25
CA PRO A 48 -2.79 1.46 -21.04
C PRO A 48 -3.63 1.25 -19.78
N LYS A 49 -3.75 2.28 -18.98
CA LYS A 49 -4.67 2.35 -17.83
C LYS A 49 -5.76 3.37 -18.12
N SER A 50 -7.00 2.99 -17.88
CA SER A 50 -8.18 3.82 -18.03
C SER A 50 -8.73 4.14 -16.66
N CYS A 51 -8.97 5.42 -16.39
CA CYS A 51 -9.56 5.87 -15.14
C CYS A 51 -10.74 6.78 -15.42
N ILE A 52 -11.89 6.50 -14.82
CA ILE A 52 -13.07 7.37 -14.80
C ILE A 52 -13.46 7.68 -13.36
N GLU A 53 -14.06 8.84 -13.18
CA GLU A 53 -14.63 9.30 -11.92
C GLU A 53 -16.12 9.60 -12.13
N LEU A 54 -16.96 9.05 -11.23
CA LEU A 54 -18.39 9.37 -11.17
C LEU A 54 -18.62 10.21 -9.92
N SER A 55 -19.22 11.39 -10.09
CA SER A 55 -19.78 12.16 -8.98
C SER A 55 -21.21 11.69 -8.74
N VAL A 56 -21.51 11.23 -7.53
CA VAL A 56 -22.81 10.68 -7.17
C VAL A 56 -23.39 11.37 -5.94
N ARG A 57 -24.71 11.59 -5.97
CA ARG A 57 -25.46 12.28 -4.93
C ARG A 57 -26.54 11.39 -4.35
N GLY A 58 -26.82 11.55 -3.07
CA GLY A 58 -27.83 10.82 -2.31
C GLY A 58 -27.23 10.11 -1.11
N THR A 59 -28.05 9.31 -0.43
CA THR A 59 -27.63 8.44 0.67
C THR A 59 -27.82 6.98 0.21
N PRO A 60 -26.77 6.16 0.18
CA PRO A 60 -26.91 4.76 -0.22
C PRO A 60 -27.85 4.04 0.76
N ARG A 61 -28.71 3.16 0.24
CA ARG A 61 -29.64 2.36 1.04
C ARG A 61 -28.92 1.39 1.96
N ASP A 62 -27.85 0.79 1.45
CA ASP A 62 -26.96 -0.13 2.15
C ASP A 62 -25.51 0.14 1.70
N ARG A 63 -24.77 0.90 2.52
CA ARG A 63 -23.39 1.28 2.21
C ARG A 63 -22.45 0.08 2.22
N GLU A 64 -22.60 -0.82 3.19
CA GLU A 64 -21.74 -2.00 3.34
C GLU A 64 -22.00 -2.98 2.19
N GLY A 65 -23.25 -3.27 1.88
CA GLY A 65 -23.62 -4.11 0.74
C GLY A 65 -23.15 -3.52 -0.58
N MET A 66 -23.19 -2.20 -0.76
CA MET A 66 -22.65 -1.54 -1.96
C MET A 66 -21.12 -1.73 -2.07
N GLN A 67 -20.39 -1.58 -0.97
CA GLN A 67 -18.93 -1.79 -0.96
C GLN A 67 -18.60 -3.26 -1.28
N PHE A 68 -19.36 -4.19 -0.75
CA PHE A 68 -19.21 -5.62 -1.06
C PHE A 68 -19.46 -5.90 -2.55
N GLU A 69 -20.51 -5.31 -3.14
CA GLU A 69 -20.78 -5.45 -4.58
C GLU A 69 -19.65 -4.85 -5.43
N PHE A 70 -19.08 -3.71 -5.03
CA PHE A 70 -17.91 -3.15 -5.72
C PHE A 70 -16.68 -4.04 -5.63
N MET A 71 -16.40 -4.65 -4.47
CA MET A 71 -15.29 -5.62 -4.33
C MET A 71 -15.51 -6.85 -5.23
N ARG A 72 -16.74 -7.37 -5.28
CA ARG A 72 -17.10 -8.49 -6.15
C ARG A 72 -16.87 -8.13 -7.63
N LEU A 73 -17.38 -6.98 -8.07
CA LEU A 73 -17.19 -6.49 -9.45
C LEU A 73 -15.71 -6.25 -9.79
N SER A 74 -14.92 -5.74 -8.83
CA SER A 74 -13.48 -5.55 -9.02
C SER A 74 -12.80 -6.87 -9.37
N THR A 75 -13.07 -7.93 -8.61
CA THR A 75 -12.52 -9.26 -8.85
C THR A 75 -13.03 -9.88 -10.16
N GLU A 76 -14.34 -9.83 -10.41
CA GLU A 76 -14.96 -10.48 -11.56
C GLU A 76 -14.60 -9.82 -12.89
N MET A 77 -14.41 -8.51 -12.90
CA MET A 77 -14.24 -7.73 -14.14
C MET A 77 -12.81 -7.17 -14.31
N GLY A 78 -11.89 -7.45 -13.39
CA GLY A 78 -10.49 -7.01 -13.46
C GLY A 78 -10.34 -5.49 -13.51
N MET A 79 -11.01 -4.79 -12.59
CA MET A 79 -10.94 -3.34 -12.44
C MET A 79 -10.96 -2.96 -10.96
N ASP A 80 -10.35 -1.85 -10.60
CA ASP A 80 -10.41 -1.32 -9.24
C ASP A 80 -11.53 -0.31 -9.12
N ILE A 81 -12.29 -0.39 -8.03
CA ILE A 81 -13.41 0.51 -7.74
C ILE A 81 -13.22 1.09 -6.34
N SER A 82 -13.13 2.42 -6.23
CA SER A 82 -13.12 3.10 -4.94
C SER A 82 -14.41 3.90 -4.75
N PHE A 83 -14.90 3.95 -3.51
CA PHE A 83 -16.04 4.75 -3.10
C PHE A 83 -15.69 5.60 -1.89
N GLN A 84 -15.76 6.92 -2.02
CA GLN A 84 -15.36 7.83 -0.96
C GLN A 84 -16.30 9.04 -0.84
N ALA A 85 -16.39 9.61 0.36
CA ALA A 85 -17.11 10.86 0.56
C ALA A 85 -16.42 12.01 -0.20
N ASP A 86 -17.22 12.86 -0.87
CA ASP A 86 -16.71 14.08 -1.50
C ASP A 86 -16.82 15.23 -0.49
N ASN A 87 -15.81 15.38 0.32
CA ASN A 87 -15.69 16.45 1.31
C ASN A 87 -14.46 17.33 1.03
N MET A 88 -14.27 18.39 1.81
CA MET A 88 -13.16 19.32 1.64
C MET A 88 -11.80 18.63 1.80
N PHE A 89 -11.68 17.62 2.65
CA PHE A 89 -10.44 16.91 2.93
C PHE A 89 -9.96 16.06 1.75
N ARG A 90 -10.86 15.59 0.88
CA ARG A 90 -10.49 14.83 -0.33
C ARG A 90 -9.49 15.58 -1.20
N ARG A 91 -9.62 16.91 -1.29
CA ARG A 91 -8.78 17.77 -2.16
C ARG A 91 -7.64 18.45 -1.42
N THR A 92 -7.59 18.33 -0.10
CA THR A 92 -6.60 19.01 0.75
C THR A 92 -5.68 18.05 1.48
N ARG A 93 -5.51 16.82 1.00
CA ARG A 93 -4.58 15.84 1.57
C ARG A 93 -3.15 16.33 1.47
N ARG A 94 -2.33 16.03 2.49
CA ARG A 94 -0.96 16.55 2.63
C ARG A 94 0.06 15.52 3.08
N LEU A 95 -0.36 14.41 3.67
CA LEU A 95 0.51 13.34 4.14
C LEU A 95 0.07 12.02 3.53
N ILE A 96 1.05 11.25 3.03
CA ILE A 96 0.81 9.88 2.57
C ILE A 96 1.85 8.95 3.20
N CYS A 97 1.35 7.88 3.83
CA CYS A 97 2.15 6.82 4.44
C CYS A 97 1.95 5.53 3.66
N PHE A 98 3.05 4.91 3.30
CA PHE A 98 3.06 3.65 2.54
C PHE A 98 3.63 2.53 3.39
N ASP A 99 3.09 1.32 3.25
CA ASP A 99 3.88 0.13 3.50
C ASP A 99 4.98 0.00 2.43
N MET A 100 5.95 -0.87 2.65
CA MET A 100 7.08 -1.06 1.74
C MET A 100 6.93 -2.34 0.92
N ASP A 101 6.95 -3.47 1.61
CA ASP A 101 6.92 -4.80 1.00
C ASP A 101 5.55 -5.02 0.33
N SER A 102 5.53 -5.59 -0.86
CA SER A 102 4.31 -5.82 -1.67
C SER A 102 3.47 -4.57 -1.99
N THR A 103 3.91 -3.37 -1.54
CA THR A 103 3.27 -2.06 -1.79
C THR A 103 4.15 -1.14 -2.64
N LEU A 104 5.32 -0.72 -2.17
CA LEU A 104 6.29 0.10 -2.93
C LEU A 104 7.22 -0.76 -3.80
N ILE A 105 7.45 -1.99 -3.37
CA ILE A 105 8.25 -3.00 -4.07
C ILE A 105 7.41 -4.27 -4.24
N GLU A 106 7.66 -5.01 -5.34
CA GLU A 106 6.91 -6.22 -5.70
C GLU A 106 7.47 -7.50 -5.05
N THR A 107 8.08 -7.37 -3.85
CA THR A 107 8.69 -8.49 -3.10
C THR A 107 8.64 -8.25 -1.61
N GLU A 108 8.84 -9.33 -0.84
CA GLU A 108 9.08 -9.32 0.60
C GLU A 108 10.58 -9.38 0.86
N VAL A 109 11.19 -8.32 1.42
CA VAL A 109 12.65 -8.28 1.63
C VAL A 109 13.16 -9.36 2.57
N ILE A 110 12.33 -9.81 3.53
CA ILE A 110 12.72 -10.90 4.43
C ILE A 110 12.84 -12.23 3.70
N ASP A 111 12.01 -12.48 2.69
CA ASP A 111 12.06 -13.69 1.88
C ASP A 111 13.29 -13.68 0.97
N GLU A 112 13.63 -12.53 0.38
CA GLU A 112 14.88 -12.36 -0.39
C GLU A 112 16.12 -12.64 0.47
N LEU A 113 16.14 -12.12 1.70
CA LEU A 113 17.22 -12.40 2.66
C LEU A 113 17.29 -13.88 3.04
N ALA A 114 16.14 -14.51 3.27
CA ALA A 114 16.06 -15.93 3.62
C ALA A 114 16.55 -16.84 2.50
N GLU A 115 16.25 -16.53 1.24
CA GLU A 115 16.77 -17.27 0.08
C GLU A 115 18.30 -17.16 0.01
N ARG A 116 18.88 -15.95 0.22
CA ARG A 116 20.33 -15.75 0.25
C ARG A 116 21.01 -16.44 1.44
N ALA A 117 20.29 -16.60 2.56
CA ALA A 117 20.76 -17.34 3.73
C ALA A 117 20.57 -18.86 3.61
N GLY A 118 19.89 -19.37 2.55
CA GLY A 118 19.57 -20.78 2.37
C GLY A 118 18.51 -21.31 3.35
N VAL A 119 17.66 -20.44 3.89
CA VAL A 119 16.62 -20.76 4.89
C VAL A 119 15.21 -20.39 4.41
N GLY A 120 15.01 -20.19 3.10
CA GLY A 120 13.76 -19.73 2.52
C GLY A 120 12.55 -20.61 2.88
N GLU A 121 12.69 -21.94 2.84
CA GLU A 121 11.60 -22.87 3.21
C GLU A 121 11.18 -22.73 4.68
N GLN A 122 12.15 -22.58 5.59
CA GLN A 122 11.91 -22.43 7.02
C GLN A 122 11.20 -21.08 7.30
N VAL A 123 11.62 -20.01 6.65
CA VAL A 123 11.01 -18.68 6.79
C VAL A 123 9.57 -18.71 6.26
N ARG A 124 9.31 -19.32 5.11
CA ARG A 124 7.95 -19.51 4.57
C ARG A 124 7.04 -20.27 5.54
N ALA A 125 7.51 -21.36 6.12
CA ALA A 125 6.75 -22.12 7.10
C ALA A 125 6.35 -21.30 8.33
N ILE A 126 7.24 -20.39 8.81
CA ILE A 126 6.93 -19.47 9.91
C ILE A 126 5.87 -18.43 9.46
N THR A 127 5.99 -17.89 8.26
CA THR A 127 5.01 -16.94 7.68
C THR A 127 3.62 -17.58 7.57
N GLU A 128 3.54 -18.81 7.06
CA GLU A 128 2.27 -19.56 6.96
C GLU A 128 1.65 -19.81 8.32
N SER A 129 2.44 -20.13 9.35
CA SER A 129 1.97 -20.30 10.72
C SER A 129 1.36 -19.01 11.28
N ALA A 130 1.98 -17.86 10.98
CA ALA A 130 1.42 -16.56 11.36
C ALA A 130 0.12 -16.24 10.59
N MET A 131 0.06 -16.55 9.30
CA MET A 131 -1.16 -16.36 8.47
C MET A 131 -2.33 -17.22 8.95
N ARG A 132 -2.06 -18.40 9.52
CA ARG A 132 -3.09 -19.25 10.16
C ARG A 132 -3.46 -18.78 11.57
N GLY A 133 -2.82 -17.72 12.09
CA GLY A 133 -3.07 -17.22 13.44
C GLY A 133 -2.50 -18.08 14.58
N GLU A 134 -1.58 -19.01 14.28
CA GLU A 134 -0.95 -19.89 15.27
C GLU A 134 0.11 -19.13 16.09
N ILE A 135 0.72 -18.11 15.51
CA ILE A 135 1.66 -17.18 16.15
C ILE A 135 1.31 -15.75 15.75
N ASP A 136 1.63 -14.78 16.61
CA ASP A 136 1.43 -13.38 16.31
C ASP A 136 2.55 -12.81 15.40
N PHE A 137 2.35 -11.58 14.91
CA PHE A 137 3.31 -10.90 14.04
C PHE A 137 4.69 -10.77 14.71
N THR A 138 4.72 -10.37 15.99
CA THR A 138 5.96 -10.15 16.74
C THR A 138 6.77 -11.42 16.87
N GLU A 139 6.14 -12.52 17.23
CA GLU A 139 6.81 -13.82 17.35
C GLU A 139 7.27 -14.34 15.97
N SER A 140 6.43 -14.20 14.94
CA SER A 140 6.79 -14.54 13.57
C SER A 140 8.02 -13.74 13.11
N PHE A 141 8.01 -12.42 13.33
CA PHE A 141 9.12 -11.55 12.98
C PHE A 141 10.43 -11.98 13.67
N ARG A 142 10.38 -12.21 14.99
CA ARG A 142 11.56 -12.66 15.76
C ARG A 142 12.14 -13.95 15.24
N ARG A 143 11.30 -14.96 14.97
CA ARG A 143 11.73 -16.26 14.46
C ARG A 143 12.35 -16.13 13.08
N ARG A 144 11.76 -15.37 12.18
CA ARG A 144 12.28 -15.17 10.82
C ARG A 144 13.63 -14.43 10.84
N VAL A 145 13.75 -13.36 11.63
CA VAL A 145 15.02 -12.62 11.76
C VAL A 145 16.11 -13.51 12.37
N ALA A 146 15.79 -14.37 13.35
CA ALA A 146 16.76 -15.28 13.95
C ALA A 146 17.37 -16.26 12.94
N MET A 147 16.61 -16.65 11.90
CA MET A 147 17.09 -17.52 10.82
C MET A 147 18.15 -16.85 9.93
N LEU A 148 18.23 -15.52 9.91
CA LEU A 148 19.21 -14.76 9.11
C LEU A 148 20.59 -14.65 9.77
N LYS A 149 20.79 -15.27 10.93
CA LYS A 149 22.05 -15.20 11.66
C LYS A 149 23.23 -15.67 10.83
N GLY A 150 24.29 -14.83 10.77
CA GLY A 150 25.53 -15.12 10.06
C GLY A 150 25.54 -14.70 8.60
N LEU A 151 24.43 -14.21 8.06
CA LEU A 151 24.36 -13.65 6.71
C LEU A 151 25.25 -12.40 6.62
N ASP A 152 26.03 -12.30 5.56
CA ASP A 152 26.92 -11.16 5.32
C ASP A 152 26.11 -9.90 4.97
N GLU A 153 26.49 -8.75 5.54
CA GLU A 153 25.77 -7.48 5.33
C GLU A 153 25.79 -7.00 3.89
N SER A 154 26.77 -7.42 3.08
CA SER A 154 26.83 -7.06 1.66
C SER A 154 25.63 -7.55 0.86
N VAL A 155 24.94 -8.57 1.34
CA VAL A 155 23.70 -9.09 0.74
C VAL A 155 22.60 -8.04 0.76
N LEU A 156 22.55 -7.16 1.77
CA LEU A 156 21.57 -6.07 1.84
C LEU A 156 21.70 -5.12 0.66
N ALA A 157 22.94 -4.76 0.30
CA ALA A 157 23.22 -3.89 -0.84
C ALA A 157 22.85 -4.56 -2.17
N ASP A 158 23.23 -5.84 -2.34
CA ASP A 158 22.90 -6.60 -3.55
C ASP A 158 21.38 -6.70 -3.77
N ILE A 159 20.59 -6.97 -2.73
CA ILE A 159 19.13 -7.00 -2.82
C ILE A 159 18.59 -5.61 -3.14
N ALA A 160 19.06 -4.56 -2.44
CA ALA A 160 18.57 -3.19 -2.63
C ALA A 160 18.77 -2.69 -4.06
N ASP A 161 19.90 -3.02 -4.69
CA ASP A 161 20.20 -2.63 -6.08
C ASP A 161 19.32 -3.34 -7.13
N HIS A 162 18.67 -4.45 -6.76
CA HIS A 162 17.84 -5.26 -7.65
C HIS A 162 16.36 -5.28 -7.25
N LEU A 163 15.92 -4.39 -6.33
CA LEU A 163 14.52 -4.34 -5.89
C LEU A 163 13.55 -4.08 -7.06
N PRO A 164 12.55 -4.93 -7.25
CA PRO A 164 11.49 -4.68 -8.23
C PRO A 164 10.52 -3.62 -7.68
N TYR A 165 10.48 -2.45 -8.30
CA TYR A 165 9.58 -1.37 -7.87
C TYR A 165 8.20 -1.54 -8.47
N THR A 166 7.18 -1.25 -7.68
CA THR A 166 5.78 -1.22 -8.14
C THR A 166 5.63 -0.23 -9.30
N GLU A 167 4.90 -0.67 -10.33
CA GLU A 167 4.69 0.10 -11.54
C GLU A 167 4.15 1.51 -11.26
N GLY A 168 4.86 2.52 -11.73
CA GLY A 168 4.45 3.92 -11.60
C GLY A 168 4.96 4.63 -10.35
N LEU A 169 5.75 3.97 -9.48
CA LEU A 169 6.29 4.56 -8.25
C LEU A 169 7.07 5.85 -8.53
N ASP A 170 7.99 5.86 -9.49
CA ASP A 170 8.76 7.05 -9.87
C ASP A 170 7.86 8.23 -10.19
N ARG A 171 6.86 7.99 -11.03
CA ARG A 171 5.91 9.02 -11.45
C ARG A 171 5.06 9.52 -10.27
N LEU A 172 4.60 8.61 -9.43
CA LEU A 172 3.82 8.94 -8.24
C LEU A 172 4.62 9.84 -7.31
N MET A 173 5.84 9.44 -6.96
CA MET A 173 6.69 10.20 -6.05
C MET A 173 7.05 11.57 -6.61
N HIS A 174 7.37 11.66 -7.90
CA HIS A 174 7.61 12.95 -8.57
C HIS A 174 6.40 13.89 -8.45
N ILE A 175 5.18 13.39 -8.66
CA ILE A 175 3.96 14.18 -8.56
C ILE A 175 3.70 14.60 -7.10
N LEU A 176 3.77 13.65 -6.15
CA LEU A 176 3.52 13.93 -4.73
C LEU A 176 4.45 15.03 -4.21
N LYS A 177 5.74 14.95 -4.54
CA LYS A 177 6.72 15.98 -4.17
C LYS A 177 6.40 17.33 -4.80
N ARG A 178 6.07 17.35 -6.09
CA ARG A 178 5.74 18.57 -6.82
C ARG A 178 4.53 19.31 -6.26
N ILE A 179 3.53 18.57 -5.75
CA ILE A 179 2.33 19.17 -5.14
C ILE A 179 2.44 19.33 -3.64
N GLY A 180 3.62 19.07 -3.06
CA GLY A 180 3.96 19.38 -1.67
C GLY A 180 3.44 18.38 -0.63
N PHE A 181 3.23 17.11 -1.03
CA PHE A 181 2.93 16.06 -0.05
C PHE A 181 4.15 15.73 0.80
N LYS A 182 3.90 15.49 2.08
CA LYS A 182 4.81 14.74 2.95
C LYS A 182 4.61 13.24 2.73
N THR A 183 5.70 12.51 2.70
CA THR A 183 5.70 11.09 2.34
C THR A 183 6.44 10.27 3.37
N ALA A 184 5.87 9.15 3.79
CA ALA A 184 6.44 8.27 4.80
C ALA A 184 6.42 6.80 4.36
N ILE A 185 7.44 6.05 4.75
CA ILE A 185 7.45 4.59 4.72
C ILE A 185 7.24 4.10 6.16
N LEU A 186 6.21 3.29 6.38
CA LEU A 186 5.88 2.65 7.66
C LEU A 186 5.80 1.14 7.43
N SER A 187 6.90 0.42 7.72
CA SER A 187 7.04 -0.97 7.28
C SER A 187 7.40 -1.93 8.41
N GLY A 188 6.84 -3.13 8.35
CA GLY A 188 7.29 -4.28 9.12
C GLY A 188 8.60 -4.90 8.61
N GLY A 189 9.11 -4.45 7.47
CA GLY A 189 10.40 -4.82 6.91
C GLY A 189 11.58 -4.10 7.59
N PHE A 190 12.65 -3.79 6.84
CA PHE A 190 13.90 -3.32 7.44
C PHE A 190 14.30 -1.91 7.01
N THR A 191 14.87 -1.17 7.97
CA THR A 191 15.32 0.23 7.80
C THR A 191 16.33 0.40 6.68
N TYR A 192 17.17 -0.60 6.42
CA TYR A 192 18.14 -0.57 5.34
C TYR A 192 17.46 -0.29 3.99
N PHE A 193 16.44 -1.08 3.65
CA PHE A 193 15.71 -0.95 2.40
C PHE A 193 14.83 0.31 2.37
N GLY A 194 14.18 0.64 3.49
CA GLY A 194 13.43 1.89 3.61
C GLY A 194 14.31 3.11 3.38
N ASN A 195 15.54 3.15 3.93
CA ASN A 195 16.50 4.23 3.71
C ASN A 195 17.03 4.25 2.27
N TYR A 196 17.22 3.11 1.64
CA TYR A 196 17.57 3.02 0.23
C TYR A 196 16.48 3.65 -0.65
N LEU A 197 15.21 3.31 -0.42
CA LEU A 197 14.07 3.91 -1.11
C LEU A 197 13.95 5.41 -0.81
N ARG A 198 14.21 5.83 0.43
CA ARG A 198 14.25 7.24 0.82
C ARG A 198 15.26 8.04 0.01
N GLN A 199 16.46 7.52 -0.14
CA GLN A 199 17.51 8.19 -0.92
C GLN A 199 17.14 8.27 -2.40
N LYS A 200 16.56 7.20 -2.95
CA LYS A 200 16.22 7.11 -4.36
C LYS A 200 15.01 7.96 -4.75
N PHE A 201 13.93 7.92 -3.96
CA PHE A 201 12.64 8.55 -4.28
C PHE A 201 12.34 9.80 -3.45
N GLY A 202 13.16 10.10 -2.45
CA GLY A 202 13.04 11.31 -1.63
C GLY A 202 11.94 11.26 -0.58
N PHE A 203 11.66 10.11 0.04
CA PHE A 203 10.73 10.04 1.17
C PHE A 203 11.18 10.93 2.33
N ASP A 204 10.21 11.58 3.03
CA ASP A 204 10.53 12.45 4.16
C ASP A 204 10.80 11.65 5.43
N TYR A 205 10.06 10.56 5.65
CA TYR A 205 10.13 9.72 6.84
C TYR A 205 10.28 8.24 6.49
N VAL A 206 11.03 7.51 7.33
CA VAL A 206 11.15 6.04 7.27
C VAL A 206 11.11 5.50 8.68
N TYR A 207 10.18 4.61 8.94
CA TYR A 207 10.07 3.82 10.16
C TYR A 207 9.92 2.35 9.78
N ALA A 208 10.88 1.55 10.17
CA ALA A 208 10.95 0.12 9.93
C ALA A 208 11.82 -0.54 11.00
N ASN A 209 11.99 -1.86 10.95
CA ASN A 209 12.77 -2.58 11.94
C ASN A 209 14.27 -2.53 11.59
N GLU A 210 15.11 -2.36 12.58
CA GLU A 210 16.55 -2.28 12.40
C GLU A 210 17.20 -3.64 12.68
N LEU A 211 17.94 -4.18 11.70
CA LEU A 211 18.72 -5.41 11.88
C LEU A 211 19.98 -5.11 12.68
N GLU A 212 20.30 -5.96 13.66
CA GLU A 212 21.58 -5.87 14.36
C GLU A 212 22.69 -6.52 13.53
N ILE A 213 23.74 -5.73 13.23
CA ILE A 213 24.90 -6.16 12.46
C ILE A 213 26.15 -6.01 13.35
N ILE A 214 26.96 -7.05 13.47
CA ILE A 214 28.22 -7.05 14.19
C ILE A 214 29.27 -7.71 13.29
N ASP A 215 30.42 -7.06 13.14
CA ASP A 215 31.56 -7.54 12.33
C ASP A 215 31.16 -7.91 10.89
N GLY A 216 30.27 -7.08 10.27
CA GLY A 216 29.79 -7.25 8.90
C GLY A 216 28.80 -8.41 8.70
N LYS A 217 28.22 -8.94 9.78
CA LYS A 217 27.25 -10.04 9.72
C LYS A 217 26.00 -9.76 10.52
N LEU A 218 24.86 -10.22 10.01
CA LEU A 218 23.61 -10.21 10.74
C LEU A 218 23.71 -11.13 11.96
N THR A 219 23.31 -10.64 13.12
CA THR A 219 23.35 -11.44 14.37
C THR A 219 22.14 -12.36 14.53
N GLY A 220 21.10 -12.16 13.71
CA GLY A 220 19.79 -12.79 13.89
C GLY A 220 18.92 -12.06 14.93
N ARG A 221 19.31 -10.83 15.30
CA ARG A 221 18.54 -9.96 16.21
C ARG A 221 18.21 -8.64 15.53
N TYR A 222 17.34 -7.88 16.14
CA TYR A 222 16.93 -6.54 15.71
C TYR A 222 17.11 -5.56 16.88
N LEU A 223 17.12 -4.28 16.56
CA LEU A 223 17.28 -3.19 17.53
C LEU A 223 15.94 -2.41 17.65
N GLY A 224 15.65 -1.95 18.87
CA GLY A 224 14.48 -1.13 19.15
C GLY A 224 13.14 -1.88 19.16
N ASP A 225 12.05 -1.12 19.02
CA ASP A 225 10.68 -1.64 19.03
C ASP A 225 10.26 -2.14 17.64
N ILE A 226 9.48 -3.22 17.60
CA ILE A 226 8.97 -3.77 16.35
C ILE A 226 7.89 -2.85 15.79
N VAL A 227 7.98 -2.56 14.48
CA VAL A 227 6.96 -1.85 13.73
C VAL A 227 5.91 -2.85 13.25
N ASP A 228 4.93 -3.09 14.10
CA ASP A 228 3.72 -3.88 13.79
C ASP A 228 2.58 -2.98 13.28
N GLY A 229 1.42 -3.57 13.02
CA GLY A 229 0.25 -2.84 12.51
C GLY A 229 -0.24 -1.74 13.46
N LYS A 230 -0.22 -1.95 14.77
CA LYS A 230 -0.57 -0.94 15.76
C LYS A 230 0.43 0.21 15.73
N ARG A 231 1.72 -0.13 15.67
CA ARG A 231 2.78 0.87 15.61
C ARG A 231 2.73 1.69 14.32
N LYS A 232 2.39 1.09 13.17
CA LYS A 232 2.15 1.84 11.92
C LYS A 232 1.05 2.91 12.11
N ALA A 233 -0.07 2.57 12.75
CA ALA A 233 -1.15 3.51 13.02
C ALA A 233 -0.75 4.63 13.98
N GLU A 234 0.03 4.33 15.03
CA GLU A 234 0.59 5.33 15.96
C GLU A 234 1.56 6.27 15.25
N LEU A 235 2.44 5.74 14.40
CA LEU A 235 3.41 6.52 13.63
C LEU A 235 2.73 7.45 12.62
N LEU A 236 1.68 7.01 11.94
CA LEU A 236 0.88 7.86 11.06
C LEU A 236 0.32 9.06 11.83
N LYS A 237 -0.28 8.83 13.01
CA LYS A 237 -0.80 9.89 13.87
C LYS A 237 0.31 10.83 14.35
N LEU A 238 1.46 10.28 14.74
CA LEU A 238 2.62 11.07 15.18
C LEU A 238 3.12 12.00 14.06
N ILE A 239 3.30 11.46 12.84
CA ILE A 239 3.77 12.26 11.70
C ILE A 239 2.73 13.34 11.35
N SER A 240 1.42 13.02 11.38
CA SER A 240 0.38 14.01 11.12
C SER A 240 0.43 15.18 12.11
N GLN A 241 0.70 14.90 13.39
CA GLN A 241 0.89 15.94 14.42
C GLN A 241 2.16 16.77 14.17
N VAL A 242 3.30 16.11 13.86
CA VAL A 242 4.58 16.79 13.59
C VAL A 242 4.46 17.71 12.37
N GLU A 243 3.77 17.28 11.33
CA GLU A 243 3.57 18.08 10.12
C GLU A 243 2.38 19.04 10.19
N ASN A 244 1.67 19.06 11.33
CA ASN A 244 0.46 19.88 11.52
C ASN A 244 -0.59 19.64 10.44
N VAL A 245 -0.85 18.36 10.16
CA VAL A 245 -1.81 17.86 9.15
C VAL A 245 -2.93 17.16 9.91
N ASP A 246 -4.19 17.51 9.62
CA ASP A 246 -5.33 16.81 10.19
C ASP A 246 -5.36 15.34 9.73
N ILE A 247 -5.83 14.44 10.58
CA ILE A 247 -5.87 13.00 10.25
C ILE A 247 -6.70 12.73 8.99
N GLU A 248 -7.75 13.50 8.76
CA GLU A 248 -8.60 13.47 7.56
C GLU A 248 -7.86 13.87 6.28
N GLN A 249 -6.72 14.56 6.42
CA GLN A 249 -5.85 14.95 5.29
C GLN A 249 -4.74 13.92 5.02
N THR A 250 -4.77 12.77 5.70
CA THR A 250 -3.79 11.70 5.52
C THR A 250 -4.29 10.65 4.54
N ILE A 251 -3.33 9.98 3.91
CA ILE A 251 -3.54 8.77 3.10
C ILE A 251 -2.65 7.68 3.69
N ALA A 252 -3.18 6.47 3.79
CA ALA A 252 -2.41 5.27 4.08
C ALA A 252 -2.56 4.28 2.93
N VAL A 253 -1.46 3.63 2.56
CA VAL A 253 -1.43 2.63 1.48
C VAL A 253 -0.73 1.37 2.00
N GLY A 254 -1.34 0.20 1.79
CA GLY A 254 -0.79 -1.08 2.22
C GLY A 254 -1.64 -2.23 1.72
N ASP A 255 -1.09 -3.44 1.62
CA ASP A 255 -1.72 -4.61 1.01
C ASP A 255 -2.05 -5.72 2.02
N GLY A 256 -1.47 -5.67 3.23
CA GLY A 256 -1.55 -6.73 4.22
C GLY A 256 -2.53 -6.47 5.36
N ALA A 257 -2.88 -7.54 6.08
CA ALA A 257 -3.70 -7.46 7.31
C ALA A 257 -3.03 -6.63 8.42
N ASN A 258 -1.69 -6.58 8.43
CA ASN A 258 -0.89 -5.73 9.31
C ASN A 258 -1.05 -4.23 9.01
N ASP A 259 -1.59 -3.84 7.85
CA ASP A 259 -1.84 -2.45 7.49
C ASP A 259 -3.22 -1.95 7.90
N LEU A 260 -4.16 -2.86 8.17
CA LEU A 260 -5.54 -2.51 8.52
C LEU A 260 -5.65 -1.46 9.63
N PRO A 261 -4.86 -1.51 10.73
CA PRO A 261 -4.91 -0.46 11.74
C PRO A 261 -4.53 0.92 11.20
N MET A 262 -3.51 1.01 10.34
CA MET A 262 -3.06 2.26 9.70
C MET A 262 -4.09 2.74 8.67
N LEU A 263 -4.59 1.84 7.81
CA LEU A 263 -5.61 2.16 6.80
C LEU A 263 -6.90 2.68 7.45
N SER A 264 -7.29 2.10 8.60
CA SER A 264 -8.53 2.45 9.31
C SER A 264 -8.51 3.82 9.96
N VAL A 265 -7.34 4.33 10.38
CA VAL A 265 -7.23 5.64 11.05
C VAL A 265 -6.96 6.77 10.07
N ALA A 266 -6.47 6.48 8.88
CA ALA A 266 -6.21 7.50 7.87
C ALA A 266 -7.49 8.12 7.30
N GLY A 267 -7.40 9.37 6.83
CA GLY A 267 -8.51 10.01 6.11
C GLY A 267 -8.87 9.31 4.80
N LEU A 268 -7.92 8.57 4.20
CA LEU A 268 -8.13 7.62 3.11
C LEU A 268 -7.19 6.42 3.28
N GLY A 269 -7.76 5.23 3.46
CA GLY A 269 -7.05 3.97 3.33
C GLY A 269 -7.15 3.45 1.89
N ILE A 270 -6.04 2.95 1.35
CA ILE A 270 -5.93 2.31 0.04
C ILE A 270 -5.27 0.94 0.27
N ALA A 271 -5.99 -0.14 -0.09
CA ALA A 271 -5.52 -1.51 0.01
C ALA A 271 -5.39 -2.12 -1.39
#